data_1cce34cc2127576c86cedbb060061280
#
_entry.id   1cce34cc2127576c86cedbb060061280
#
_cell.length_a   1.000
_cell.length_b   1.000
_cell.length_c   1.000
_cell.angle_alpha   90.00
_cell.angle_beta   90.00
_cell.angle_gamma   90.00
#
_symmetry.space_group_name_H-M   'P 1'
#
loop_
_entity.id
_entity.type
_entity.pdbx_description
1 polymer ?
#
loop_
_entity_poly.entity_id
_entity_poly.type
_entity_poly.pdbx_seq_one_letter_code
_entity_poly.pdbx_strand_id
1 'polypeptide(L)'
;MPEISVVPLDKIKKEFRFDAEYYKPMFIKVEQIISKIPFIPLENLLSDIKTSAFYSSISFYYKKKGGLPFVRVSDIEEPFLKVKNILHLPISIAENEKGLSIVTNDYLLISKGGTTGNLCFIPQNIERVCISRDLIGIKLNEKKIRKFFLLVFLMTKYGKTQLLRGISRQTLPHLTLDIIKGILVPQIEKNFQLHIEQITTQAYEKRKLAEHKYQQAEELLYELLRIRKEEIKKLEVEKAYQTNLKQIRQAFRFDAEYYHPKYLGVIKLLGKTPFELKPLEKVCEISDETIDPTKEPYKTKKFRYIPIAKISESGEIFEWEKFYGWQAPSRARMVIKRGDIIIPSLTGTFDKIALVPGELDKQLATTGCFIIRVKDDYPEFLFLLFRSPLFKRQSEQQTTGAIMSAIPKSVFGNLLIPKIPKDKQKDIAKLVREYFDLRKEARELIKRAIMEVEEEIENASNTGTV
;
A
#
# COMPACT_ATOMS: atom_id res chain seq x y z
N MET A 1 1.16 -13.88 27.95
CA MET A 1 1.72 -13.48 29.26
C MET A 1 2.01 -12.00 29.20
N PRO A 2 1.85 -11.22 30.29
CA PRO A 2 2.27 -9.84 30.30
C PRO A 2 3.78 -9.74 30.06
N GLU A 3 4.21 -8.79 29.23
CA GLU A 3 5.63 -8.50 29.05
C GLU A 3 6.14 -7.75 30.27
N ILE A 4 7.20 -8.25 30.91
CA ILE A 4 7.79 -7.65 32.11
C ILE A 4 9.22 -7.22 31.78
N SER A 5 9.54 -5.98 32.12
CA SER A 5 10.93 -5.48 32.11
C SER A 5 11.28 -4.84 33.46
N VAL A 6 12.50 -5.04 33.87
CA VAL A 6 13.06 -4.40 35.09
C VAL A 6 13.99 -3.28 34.62
N VAL A 7 13.74 -2.07 35.11
CA VAL A 7 14.51 -0.87 34.74
C VAL A 7 15.04 -0.19 35.98
N PRO A 8 16.35 0.14 36.05
CA PRO A 8 16.93 0.90 37.16
C PRO A 8 16.25 2.25 37.34
N LEU A 9 15.97 2.63 38.58
CA LEU A 9 15.32 3.90 38.91
C LEU A 9 16.12 5.11 38.41
N ASP A 10 17.43 5.05 38.44
CA ASP A 10 18.30 6.11 37.94
C ASP A 10 18.13 6.36 36.45
N LYS A 11 17.90 5.29 35.67
CA LYS A 11 17.62 5.40 34.25
C LYS A 11 16.26 6.11 34.01
N ILE A 12 15.24 5.74 34.78
CA ILE A 12 13.93 6.36 34.71
C ILE A 12 14.00 7.88 35.01
N LYS A 13 14.78 8.22 36.06
CA LYS A 13 15.01 9.64 36.44
C LYS A 13 15.80 10.40 35.37
N LYS A 14 16.80 9.79 34.77
CA LYS A 14 17.66 10.40 33.73
C LYS A 14 16.85 10.67 32.44
N GLU A 15 16.01 9.72 32.02
CA GLU A 15 15.22 9.83 30.81
C GLU A 15 13.91 10.62 31.02
N PHE A 16 13.55 10.86 32.28
CA PHE A 16 12.31 11.56 32.69
C PHE A 16 11.04 10.95 32.06
N ARG A 17 11.05 9.62 31.92
CA ARG A 17 9.95 8.85 31.32
C ARG A 17 9.43 7.82 32.30
N PHE A 18 8.11 7.83 32.56
CA PHE A 18 7.45 6.96 33.54
C PHE A 18 6.45 5.98 32.90
N ASP A 19 6.32 6.01 31.59
CA ASP A 19 5.40 5.17 30.83
C ASP A 19 6.00 3.78 30.58
N ALA A 20 5.34 2.71 31.02
CA ALA A 20 5.79 1.32 30.89
C ALA A 20 6.03 0.91 29.42
N GLU A 21 5.29 1.50 28.49
CA GLU A 21 5.43 1.24 27.07
C GLU A 21 6.79 1.64 26.49
N TYR A 22 7.41 2.68 27.06
CA TYR A 22 8.74 3.13 26.69
C TYR A 22 9.83 2.13 27.08
N TYR A 23 9.56 1.30 28.10
CA TYR A 23 10.49 0.31 28.64
C TYR A 23 10.13 -1.14 28.30
N LYS A 24 9.38 -1.37 27.21
CA LYS A 24 9.13 -2.73 26.73
C LYS A 24 10.44 -3.51 26.52
N PRO A 25 10.43 -4.83 26.80
CA PRO A 25 11.64 -5.66 26.65
C PRO A 25 12.33 -5.52 25.30
N MET A 26 11.56 -5.37 24.22
CA MET A 26 12.12 -5.18 22.89
C MET A 26 12.95 -3.90 22.75
N PHE A 27 12.52 -2.79 23.38
CA PHE A 27 13.25 -1.52 23.33
C PHE A 27 14.54 -1.57 24.14
N ILE A 28 14.48 -2.20 25.32
CA ILE A 28 15.67 -2.39 26.18
C ILE A 28 16.69 -3.28 25.47
N LYS A 29 16.25 -4.36 24.82
CA LYS A 29 17.13 -5.27 24.09
C LYS A 29 17.87 -4.58 22.94
N VAL A 30 17.14 -3.79 22.16
CA VAL A 30 17.75 -3.01 21.08
C VAL A 30 18.76 -2.01 21.62
N GLU A 31 18.43 -1.29 22.69
CA GLU A 31 19.34 -0.35 23.33
C GLU A 31 20.63 -1.02 23.84
N GLN A 32 20.51 -2.21 24.45
CA GLN A 32 21.66 -2.98 24.90
C GLN A 32 22.60 -3.41 23.76
N ILE A 33 22.07 -3.73 22.60
CA ILE A 33 22.85 -4.06 21.41
C ILE A 33 23.53 -2.80 20.87
N ILE A 34 22.73 -1.74 20.70
CA ILE A 34 23.21 -0.45 20.20
C ILE A 34 24.37 0.10 21.08
N SER A 35 24.27 -0.03 22.38
CA SER A 35 25.33 0.51 23.30
C SER A 35 26.68 -0.21 23.18
N LYS A 36 26.78 -1.33 22.51
CA LYS A 36 28.02 -2.12 22.35
C LYS A 36 28.84 -1.75 21.13
N ILE A 37 28.27 -1.01 20.19
CA ILE A 37 28.95 -0.61 18.96
C ILE A 37 28.99 0.92 18.81
N PRO A 38 29.96 1.47 18.06
CA PRO A 38 30.01 2.90 17.80
C PRO A 38 28.75 3.38 17.03
N PHE A 39 28.08 4.39 17.58
CA PHE A 39 26.91 5.02 16.99
C PHE A 39 27.08 6.53 16.87
N ILE A 40 26.41 7.11 15.91
CA ILE A 40 26.32 8.57 15.75
C ILE A 40 24.84 8.97 15.82
N PRO A 41 24.47 9.97 16.61
CA PRO A 41 23.12 10.56 16.53
C PRO A 41 22.82 11.04 15.13
N LEU A 42 21.60 10.76 14.64
CA LEU A 42 21.21 11.10 13.27
C LEU A 42 21.35 12.60 12.99
N GLU A 43 21.16 13.48 13.98
CA GLU A 43 21.36 14.92 13.83
C GLU A 43 22.75 15.28 13.27
N ASN A 44 23.79 14.54 13.66
CA ASN A 44 25.17 14.76 13.19
C ASN A 44 25.42 14.27 11.76
N LEU A 45 24.47 13.53 11.21
CA LEU A 45 24.49 13.00 9.84
C LEU A 45 23.58 13.79 8.89
N LEU A 46 22.73 14.67 9.42
CA LEU A 46 21.83 15.50 8.62
C LEU A 46 22.58 16.73 8.06
N SER A 47 22.18 17.13 6.86
CA SER A 47 22.50 18.44 6.29
C SER A 47 21.29 19.38 6.30
N ASP A 48 20.06 18.84 6.26
CA ASP A 48 18.82 19.59 6.39
C ASP A 48 17.67 18.70 6.89
N ILE A 49 16.66 19.33 7.49
CA ILE A 49 15.41 18.69 7.91
C ILE A 49 14.24 19.63 7.68
N LYS A 50 13.20 19.15 6.99
CA LYS A 50 12.01 19.91 6.65
C LYS A 50 10.73 19.21 7.06
N THR A 51 9.76 19.98 7.51
CA THR A 51 8.40 19.53 7.75
C THR A 51 7.42 20.64 7.41
N SER A 52 6.29 20.31 6.85
CA SER A 52 5.22 21.29 6.66
C SER A 52 4.55 21.60 8.00
N ALA A 53 4.27 22.89 8.22
CA ALA A 53 3.50 23.39 9.35
C ALA A 53 1.99 23.27 9.08
N PHE A 54 1.18 23.93 9.87
CA PHE A 54 -0.23 24.11 9.56
C PHE A 54 -0.38 25.00 8.33
N TYR A 55 -1.23 24.59 7.39
CA TYR A 55 -1.58 25.32 6.18
C TYR A 55 -3.11 25.35 6.02
N SER A 56 -3.60 26.34 5.31
CA SER A 56 -5.03 26.47 4.98
C SER A 56 -5.50 25.29 4.10
N SER A 57 -6.81 25.12 3.93
CA SER A 57 -7.33 24.07 3.07
C SER A 57 -6.91 24.28 1.62
N ILE A 58 -6.05 23.42 1.13
CA ILE A 58 -5.52 23.43 -0.25
C ILE A 58 -6.20 22.41 -1.17
N SER A 59 -7.17 21.67 -0.66
CA SER A 59 -7.84 20.58 -1.40
C SER A 59 -8.53 21.05 -2.69
N PHE A 60 -8.97 22.29 -2.75
CA PHE A 60 -9.57 22.90 -3.94
C PHE A 60 -8.58 23.03 -5.11
N TYR A 61 -7.28 23.08 -4.82
CA TYR A 61 -6.22 23.23 -5.82
C TYR A 61 -5.65 21.90 -6.32
N TYR A 62 -6.08 20.77 -5.75
CA TYR A 62 -5.55 19.47 -6.16
C TYR A 62 -5.84 19.18 -7.62
N LYS A 63 -4.81 18.79 -8.35
CA LYS A 63 -4.85 18.37 -9.76
C LYS A 63 -4.30 16.95 -9.91
N LYS A 64 -4.75 16.24 -10.92
CA LYS A 64 -4.21 14.92 -11.27
C LYS A 64 -2.86 15.00 -11.99
N LYS A 65 -2.54 16.14 -12.62
CA LYS A 65 -1.30 16.42 -13.33
C LYS A 65 -1.01 17.92 -13.40
N GLY A 66 0.24 18.25 -13.60
CA GLY A 66 0.71 19.64 -13.73
C GLY A 66 0.97 20.32 -12.39
N GLY A 67 2.07 21.08 -12.27
CA GLY A 67 2.56 21.63 -11.02
C GLY A 67 3.48 20.66 -10.27
N LEU A 68 3.61 20.83 -8.94
CA LEU A 68 4.45 19.98 -8.10
C LEU A 68 3.65 18.80 -7.54
N PRO A 69 4.21 17.57 -7.51
CA PRO A 69 3.61 16.45 -6.79
C PRO A 69 3.44 16.80 -5.30
N PHE A 70 2.27 16.51 -4.73
CA PHE A 70 1.96 16.71 -3.32
C PHE A 70 1.91 15.34 -2.62
N VAL A 71 2.97 15.03 -1.88
CA VAL A 71 3.16 13.74 -1.21
C VAL A 71 2.45 13.71 0.13
N ARG A 72 1.63 12.70 0.34
CA ARG A 72 0.91 12.42 1.58
C ARG A 72 1.36 11.07 2.16
N VAL A 73 0.99 10.79 3.39
CA VAL A 73 1.28 9.49 4.04
C VAL A 73 0.72 8.31 3.23
N SER A 74 -0.45 8.48 2.60
CA SER A 74 -1.06 7.45 1.73
C SER A 74 -0.26 7.14 0.47
N ASP A 75 0.63 8.03 0.09
CA ASP A 75 1.46 7.88 -1.12
C ASP A 75 2.78 7.13 -0.83
N ILE A 76 3.05 6.78 0.45
CA ILE A 76 4.19 5.96 0.85
C ILE A 76 3.82 4.47 0.74
N GLU A 77 4.64 3.71 0.04
CA GLU A 77 4.66 2.24 -0.01
C GLU A 77 6.08 1.77 0.31
N GLU A 78 6.42 1.76 1.60
CA GLU A 78 7.77 1.57 2.14
C GLU A 78 8.57 0.47 1.43
N PRO A 79 9.79 0.75 0.92
CA PRO A 79 10.52 2.02 0.95
C PRO A 79 10.27 2.93 -0.28
N PHE A 80 9.24 2.69 -1.05
CA PHE A 80 8.98 3.36 -2.33
C PHE A 80 7.89 4.43 -2.21
N LEU A 81 7.97 5.43 -3.09
CA LEU A 81 6.92 6.40 -3.30
C LEU A 81 5.98 5.90 -4.40
N LYS A 82 4.67 5.90 -4.15
CA LYS A 82 3.63 5.65 -5.16
C LYS A 82 3.55 6.87 -6.09
N VAL A 83 4.10 6.77 -7.27
CA VAL A 83 4.06 7.87 -8.24
C VAL A 83 2.74 7.91 -9.02
N LYS A 84 2.11 6.75 -9.23
CA LYS A 84 0.82 6.63 -9.91
C LYS A 84 -0.29 7.28 -9.05
N ASN A 85 -1.05 8.19 -9.63
CA ASN A 85 -2.16 8.91 -8.98
C ASN A 85 -1.78 9.88 -7.85
N ILE A 86 -0.50 10.24 -7.71
CA ILE A 86 -0.10 11.31 -6.80
C ILE A 86 -0.82 12.60 -7.17
N LEU A 87 -1.30 13.33 -6.16
CA LEU A 87 -1.91 14.63 -6.38
C LEU A 87 -0.84 15.67 -6.70
N HIS A 88 -1.23 16.71 -7.42
CA HIS A 88 -0.35 17.83 -7.77
C HIS A 88 -0.96 19.13 -7.27
N LEU A 89 -0.10 20.07 -6.89
CA LEU A 89 -0.47 21.44 -6.57
C LEU A 89 0.08 22.37 -7.67
N PRO A 90 -0.67 23.42 -8.05
CA PRO A 90 -0.09 24.50 -8.85
C PRO A 90 1.20 25.00 -8.18
N ILE A 91 2.23 25.29 -8.96
CA ILE A 91 3.53 25.75 -8.44
C ILE A 91 3.33 26.99 -7.57
N SER A 92 2.51 27.95 -8.01
CA SER A 92 2.20 29.16 -7.26
C SER A 92 1.61 28.90 -5.88
N ILE A 93 0.77 27.86 -5.72
CA ILE A 93 0.21 27.48 -4.42
C ILE A 93 1.28 26.80 -3.56
N ALA A 94 2.04 25.86 -4.16
CA ALA A 94 3.07 25.12 -3.43
C ALA A 94 4.19 26.03 -2.90
N GLU A 95 4.53 27.09 -3.62
CA GLU A 95 5.63 28.03 -3.27
C GLU A 95 5.17 29.20 -2.38
N ASN A 96 3.91 29.64 -2.51
CA ASN A 96 3.42 30.81 -1.76
C ASN A 96 2.70 30.45 -0.44
N GLU A 97 2.26 29.19 -0.27
CA GLU A 97 1.63 28.78 0.99
C GLU A 97 2.70 28.55 2.07
N LYS A 98 2.83 29.48 3.01
CA LYS A 98 3.89 29.53 4.03
C LYS A 98 4.00 28.25 4.90
N GLY A 99 2.91 27.50 5.04
CA GLY A 99 2.89 26.28 5.82
C GLY A 99 3.41 25.05 5.07
N LEU A 100 3.60 25.13 3.75
CA LEU A 100 4.07 24.01 2.94
C LEU A 100 5.59 23.99 2.79
N SER A 101 6.15 22.80 2.78
CA SER A 101 7.58 22.56 2.51
C SER A 101 7.77 21.84 1.19
N ILE A 102 8.74 22.32 0.41
CA ILE A 102 9.19 21.68 -0.82
C ILE A 102 10.53 21.04 -0.54
N VAL A 103 10.68 19.79 -0.96
CA VAL A 103 11.91 18.99 -0.85
C VAL A 103 12.30 18.42 -2.20
N THR A 104 13.56 18.07 -2.36
CA THR A 104 14.17 17.53 -3.57
C THR A 104 14.39 16.01 -3.44
N ASN A 105 14.80 15.35 -4.51
CA ASN A 105 14.98 13.89 -4.54
C ASN A 105 16.16 13.37 -3.71
N ASP A 106 16.97 14.23 -3.14
CA ASP A 106 18.02 13.90 -2.19
C ASP A 106 17.51 13.74 -0.74
N TYR A 107 16.23 14.07 -0.47
CA TYR A 107 15.59 13.81 0.82
C TYR A 107 15.03 12.39 0.92
N LEU A 108 15.04 11.85 2.14
CA LEU A 108 14.19 10.75 2.56
C LEU A 108 12.94 11.30 3.26
N LEU A 109 11.81 10.67 3.06
CA LEU A 109 10.54 11.05 3.69
C LEU A 109 10.18 10.05 4.78
N ILE A 110 9.72 10.58 5.91
CA ILE A 110 9.28 9.80 7.09
C ILE A 110 7.89 10.27 7.46
N SER A 111 6.94 9.34 7.62
CA SER A 111 5.61 9.67 8.09
C SER A 111 5.61 9.93 9.61
N LYS A 112 5.13 11.12 10.03
CA LYS A 112 5.03 11.49 11.45
C LYS A 112 3.65 11.30 12.06
N GLY A 113 2.61 11.17 11.22
CA GLY A 113 1.22 10.96 11.63
C GLY A 113 0.54 9.90 10.77
N GLY A 114 -0.62 9.40 11.16
CA GLY A 114 -1.31 8.30 10.50
C GLY A 114 -0.55 6.98 10.69
N THR A 115 -0.06 6.36 9.62
CA THR A 115 0.86 5.21 9.72
C THR A 115 2.25 5.73 10.01
N THR A 116 2.55 5.95 11.29
CA THR A 116 3.76 6.63 11.77
C THR A 116 5.01 5.78 11.56
N GLY A 117 6.11 6.42 11.12
CA GLY A 117 7.42 5.81 10.95
C GLY A 117 7.60 5.03 9.64
N ASN A 118 6.70 5.16 8.66
CA ASN A 118 6.96 4.65 7.32
C ASN A 118 7.89 5.59 6.56
N LEU A 119 8.75 4.99 5.76
CA LEU A 119 9.86 5.64 5.07
C LEU A 119 9.73 5.48 3.56
N CYS A 120 10.13 6.51 2.82
CA CYS A 120 10.37 6.35 1.38
C CYS A 120 11.43 7.33 0.88
N PHE A 121 12.00 7.01 -0.28
CA PHE A 121 12.81 7.95 -1.05
C PHE A 121 12.01 8.52 -2.22
N ILE A 122 12.40 9.72 -2.66
CA ILE A 122 11.85 10.36 -3.85
C ILE A 122 12.64 9.85 -5.06
N PRO A 123 11.98 9.30 -6.10
CA PRO A 123 12.65 8.84 -7.31
C PRO A 123 13.44 9.95 -8.02
N GLN A 124 14.58 9.63 -8.62
CA GLN A 124 15.45 10.59 -9.29
C GLN A 124 14.79 11.39 -10.43
N ASN A 125 13.81 10.79 -11.11
CA ASN A 125 13.05 11.44 -12.16
C ASN A 125 12.00 12.45 -11.65
N ILE A 126 11.86 12.60 -10.32
CA ILE A 126 11.04 13.61 -9.67
C ILE A 126 11.98 14.57 -8.94
N GLU A 127 12.21 15.73 -9.51
CA GLU A 127 13.18 16.69 -8.97
C GLU A 127 12.72 17.29 -7.63
N ARG A 128 11.45 17.72 -7.57
CA ARG A 128 10.87 18.43 -6.42
C ARG A 128 9.48 17.91 -6.09
N VAL A 129 9.16 17.83 -4.81
CA VAL A 129 7.83 17.50 -4.31
C VAL A 129 7.45 18.44 -3.17
N CYS A 130 6.16 18.73 -3.04
CA CYS A 130 5.60 19.37 -1.86
C CYS A 130 5.16 18.27 -0.88
N ILE A 131 5.46 18.39 0.41
CA ILE A 131 5.13 17.37 1.43
C ILE A 131 4.00 17.84 2.33
N SER A 132 3.11 16.90 2.69
CA SER A 132 2.04 17.17 3.65
C SER A 132 2.60 17.38 5.06
N ARG A 133 1.78 18.02 5.94
CA ARG A 133 2.15 18.25 7.34
C ARG A 133 2.46 16.99 8.15
N ASP A 134 2.01 15.81 7.67
CA ASP A 134 2.22 14.54 8.34
C ASP A 134 3.48 13.81 7.85
N LEU A 135 4.35 14.51 7.12
CA LEU A 135 5.64 14.03 6.63
C LEU A 135 6.79 14.89 7.17
N ILE A 136 7.92 14.26 7.34
CA ILE A 136 9.22 14.88 7.61
C ILE A 136 10.15 14.47 6.50
N GLY A 137 10.81 15.46 5.87
CA GLY A 137 11.91 15.25 4.93
C GLY A 137 13.25 15.43 5.62
N ILE A 138 14.14 14.45 5.49
CA ILE A 138 15.51 14.53 5.99
C ILE A 138 16.48 14.45 4.84
N LYS A 139 17.46 15.35 4.83
CA LYS A 139 18.57 15.37 3.86
C LYS A 139 19.87 15.03 4.58
N LEU A 140 20.66 14.14 4.00
CA LEU A 140 21.87 13.63 4.60
C LEU A 140 23.11 14.37 4.11
N ASN A 141 24.14 14.36 4.96
CA ASN A 141 25.49 14.64 4.51
C ASN A 141 26.08 13.35 3.90
N GLU A 142 26.03 13.23 2.57
CA GLU A 142 26.43 12.02 1.84
C GLU A 142 27.93 11.69 1.97
N LYS A 143 28.77 12.63 2.48
CA LYS A 143 30.16 12.33 2.84
C LYS A 143 30.25 11.45 4.08
N LYS A 144 29.25 11.52 4.98
CA LYS A 144 29.20 10.81 6.24
C LYS A 144 28.46 9.49 6.15
N ILE A 145 27.34 9.45 5.40
CA ILE A 145 26.46 8.29 5.32
C ILE A 145 25.74 8.23 3.99
N ARG A 146 25.54 7.01 3.46
CA ARG A 146 24.76 6.77 2.23
C ARG A 146 23.26 6.78 2.50
N LYS A 147 22.52 7.45 1.62
CA LYS A 147 21.06 7.63 1.74
C LYS A 147 20.31 6.29 1.84
N PHE A 148 20.60 5.36 0.95
CA PHE A 148 19.89 4.08 0.93
C PHE A 148 20.29 3.15 2.09
N PHE A 149 21.52 3.25 2.59
CA PHE A 149 21.89 2.55 3.81
C PHE A 149 21.07 3.05 5.01
N LEU A 150 20.97 4.37 5.20
CA LEU A 150 20.15 4.92 6.29
C LEU A 150 18.67 4.50 6.12
N LEU A 151 18.13 4.56 4.90
CA LEU A 151 16.75 4.13 4.62
C LEU A 151 16.53 2.68 5.11
N VAL A 152 17.40 1.76 4.70
CA VAL A 152 17.32 0.35 5.11
C VAL A 152 17.54 0.18 6.60
N PHE A 153 18.53 0.85 7.20
CA PHE A 153 18.75 0.82 8.65
C PHE A 153 17.50 1.22 9.43
N LEU A 154 16.84 2.30 9.05
CA LEU A 154 15.60 2.76 9.70
C LEU A 154 14.43 1.76 9.53
N MET A 155 14.48 0.87 8.54
CA MET A 155 13.52 -0.21 8.35
C MET A 155 13.85 -1.47 9.16
N THR A 156 15.10 -1.64 9.63
CA THR A 156 15.49 -2.76 10.50
C THR A 156 14.76 -2.69 11.85
N LYS A 157 14.78 -3.81 12.59
CA LYS A 157 14.28 -3.82 13.98
C LYS A 157 14.98 -2.77 14.87
N TYR A 158 16.25 -2.44 14.59
CA TYR A 158 17.02 -1.44 15.34
C TYR A 158 16.56 -0.01 15.07
N GLY A 159 16.42 0.37 13.82
CA GLY A 159 15.94 1.71 13.44
C GLY A 159 14.46 1.90 13.75
N LYS A 160 13.62 0.93 13.34
CA LYS A 160 12.18 1.00 13.55
C LYS A 160 11.80 1.06 15.03
N THR A 161 12.51 0.30 15.87
CA THR A 161 12.31 0.30 17.32
C THR A 161 12.59 1.67 17.92
N GLN A 162 13.68 2.34 17.52
CA GLN A 162 13.98 3.69 17.98
C GLN A 162 12.93 4.71 17.53
N LEU A 163 12.48 4.65 16.30
CA LEU A 163 11.38 5.48 15.79
C LEU A 163 10.10 5.31 16.61
N LEU A 164 9.73 4.06 16.93
CA LEU A 164 8.49 3.73 17.61
C LEU A 164 8.55 3.98 19.12
N ARG A 165 9.72 3.83 19.77
CA ARG A 165 9.90 4.04 21.21
C ARG A 165 9.61 5.46 21.65
N GLY A 166 9.99 6.43 20.82
CA GLY A 166 9.79 7.85 21.12
C GLY A 166 8.35 8.36 20.96
N ILE A 167 7.47 7.56 20.32
CA ILE A 167 6.11 7.98 20.06
C ILE A 167 5.33 8.00 21.37
N SER A 168 4.96 9.22 21.83
CA SER A 168 4.11 9.36 23.02
C SER A 168 2.68 8.90 22.73
N ARG A 169 2.06 8.23 23.69
CA ARG A 169 0.66 7.77 23.64
C ARG A 169 -0.33 8.89 23.95
N GLN A 170 -0.23 10.01 23.27
CA GLN A 170 -1.36 10.90 23.16
C GLN A 170 -2.36 10.29 22.17
N THR A 171 -3.58 10.76 22.17
CA THR A 171 -4.71 10.26 21.37
C THR A 171 -4.36 10.02 19.87
N LEU A 172 -3.31 10.68 19.37
CA LEU A 172 -2.71 10.47 18.06
C LEU A 172 -1.18 10.36 18.21
N PRO A 173 -0.57 9.20 17.89
CA PRO A 173 0.87 9.03 17.95
C PRO A 173 1.56 9.90 16.90
N HIS A 174 2.42 10.82 17.33
CA HIS A 174 3.20 11.68 16.45
C HIS A 174 4.70 11.50 16.67
N LEU A 175 5.43 11.38 15.56
CA LEU A 175 6.88 11.41 15.55
C LEU A 175 7.35 12.87 15.57
N THR A 176 8.22 13.22 16.54
CA THR A 176 8.79 14.58 16.65
C THR A 176 10.15 14.67 15.98
N LEU A 177 10.60 15.89 15.70
CA LEU A 177 11.94 16.11 15.14
C LEU A 177 13.05 15.67 16.11
N ASP A 178 12.84 15.84 17.42
CA ASP A 178 13.83 15.45 18.44
C ASP A 178 14.02 13.92 18.49
N ILE A 179 12.91 13.15 18.32
CA ILE A 179 13.02 11.70 18.22
C ILE A 179 13.87 11.30 17.02
N ILE A 180 13.62 11.93 15.84
CA ILE A 180 14.38 11.63 14.62
C ILE A 180 15.85 12.01 14.80
N LYS A 181 16.14 13.19 15.34
CA LYS A 181 17.51 13.66 15.58
C LYS A 181 18.28 12.77 16.54
N GLY A 182 17.60 12.23 17.56
CA GLY A 182 18.18 11.36 18.58
C GLY A 182 18.39 9.91 18.16
N ILE A 183 17.97 9.48 16.97
CA ILE A 183 18.18 8.10 16.49
C ILE A 183 19.68 7.81 16.41
N LEU A 184 20.11 6.74 17.07
CA LEU A 184 21.49 6.27 17.03
C LEU A 184 21.71 5.40 15.80
N VAL A 185 22.58 5.87 14.90
CA VAL A 185 22.90 5.22 13.64
C VAL A 185 24.24 4.52 13.76
N PRO A 186 24.37 3.21 13.45
CA PRO A 186 25.62 2.49 13.55
C PRO A 186 26.66 3.03 12.58
N GLN A 187 27.92 3.10 13.03
CA GLN A 187 29.05 3.40 12.17
C GLN A 187 29.47 2.10 11.47
N ILE A 188 29.04 1.92 10.26
CA ILE A 188 29.33 0.75 9.42
C ILE A 188 30.24 1.19 8.25
N GLU A 189 31.12 0.29 7.84
CA GLU A 189 32.06 0.54 6.73
C GLU A 189 31.38 1.03 5.45
N LYS A 190 32.04 1.94 4.74
CA LYS A 190 31.50 2.53 3.49
C LYS A 190 31.25 1.49 2.41
N ASN A 191 32.08 0.44 2.32
CA ASN A 191 31.90 -0.63 1.33
C ASN A 191 30.61 -1.41 1.57
N PHE A 192 30.28 -1.69 2.84
CA PHE A 192 29.01 -2.32 3.19
C PHE A 192 27.82 -1.40 2.88
N GLN A 193 27.93 -0.10 3.21
CA GLN A 193 26.89 0.87 2.86
C GLN A 193 26.64 0.93 1.34
N LEU A 194 27.70 0.86 0.52
CA LEU A 194 27.60 0.79 -0.95
C LEU A 194 26.91 -0.50 -1.43
N HIS A 195 27.22 -1.62 -0.79
CA HIS A 195 26.57 -2.89 -1.09
C HIS A 195 25.05 -2.83 -0.84
N ILE A 196 24.62 -2.29 0.31
CA ILE A 196 23.20 -2.09 0.63
C ILE A 196 22.52 -1.11 -0.35
N GLU A 197 23.23 -0.06 -0.76
CA GLU A 197 22.75 0.87 -1.78
C GLU A 197 22.53 0.17 -3.13
N GLN A 198 23.42 -0.73 -3.54
CA GLN A 198 23.27 -1.52 -4.76
C GLN A 198 22.04 -2.42 -4.72
N ILE A 199 21.83 -3.16 -3.63
CA ILE A 199 20.65 -4.02 -3.45
C ILE A 199 19.37 -3.19 -3.50
N THR A 200 19.34 -2.05 -2.81
CA THR A 200 18.17 -1.16 -2.77
C THR A 200 17.87 -0.55 -4.14
N THR A 201 18.91 -0.17 -4.88
CA THR A 201 18.78 0.34 -6.25
C THR A 201 18.24 -0.75 -7.19
N GLN A 202 18.75 -1.97 -7.11
CA GLN A 202 18.21 -3.10 -7.89
C GLN A 202 16.73 -3.36 -7.58
N ALA A 203 16.33 -3.28 -6.31
CA ALA A 203 14.93 -3.42 -5.92
C ALA A 203 14.06 -2.32 -6.54
N TYR A 204 14.55 -1.09 -6.57
CA TYR A 204 13.85 0.02 -7.21
C TYR A 204 13.70 -0.16 -8.72
N GLU A 205 14.77 -0.57 -9.44
CA GLU A 205 14.68 -0.81 -10.89
C GLU A 205 13.72 -1.95 -11.22
N LYS A 206 13.70 -3.03 -10.44
CA LYS A 206 12.70 -4.09 -10.58
C LYS A 206 11.28 -3.58 -10.36
N ARG A 207 11.08 -2.73 -9.35
CA ARG A 207 9.80 -2.10 -9.09
C ARG A 207 9.33 -1.22 -10.25
N LYS A 208 10.22 -0.41 -10.79
CA LYS A 208 9.97 0.45 -11.96
C LYS A 208 9.62 -0.38 -13.21
N LEU A 209 10.35 -1.46 -13.45
CA LEU A 209 10.05 -2.38 -14.55
C LEU A 209 8.69 -3.06 -14.35
N ALA A 210 8.34 -3.45 -13.13
CA ALA A 210 7.02 -4.01 -12.81
C ALA A 210 5.90 -3.02 -13.20
N GLU A 211 6.00 -1.76 -12.80
CA GLU A 211 5.00 -0.74 -13.14
C GLU A 211 4.89 -0.53 -14.67
N HIS A 212 6.00 -0.61 -15.38
CA HIS A 212 6.00 -0.55 -16.85
C HIS A 212 5.27 -1.76 -17.47
N LYS A 213 5.51 -2.98 -16.96
CA LYS A 213 4.78 -4.19 -17.39
C LYS A 213 3.26 -4.08 -17.16
N TYR A 214 2.87 -3.54 -16.01
CA TYR A 214 1.46 -3.30 -15.72
C TYR A 214 0.84 -2.28 -16.68
N GLN A 215 1.55 -1.20 -17.00
CA GLN A 215 1.08 -0.20 -17.97
C GLN A 215 0.92 -0.80 -19.36
N GLN A 216 1.88 -1.61 -19.84
CA GLN A 216 1.78 -2.33 -21.10
C GLN A 216 0.55 -3.26 -21.13
N ALA A 217 0.30 -3.98 -20.02
CA ALA A 217 -0.88 -4.83 -19.92
C ALA A 217 -2.20 -4.02 -19.98
N GLU A 218 -2.25 -2.86 -19.30
CA GLU A 218 -3.39 -1.94 -19.37
C GLU A 218 -3.60 -1.40 -20.81
N GLU A 219 -2.54 -1.06 -21.52
CA GLU A 219 -2.61 -0.56 -22.90
C GLU A 219 -3.16 -1.62 -23.83
N LEU A 220 -2.63 -2.86 -23.77
CA LEU A 220 -3.14 -3.98 -24.56
C LEU A 220 -4.61 -4.29 -24.24
N LEU A 221 -5.02 -4.22 -22.97
CA LEU A 221 -6.43 -4.43 -22.61
C LEU A 221 -7.33 -3.39 -23.29
N TYR A 222 -6.98 -2.11 -23.23
CA TYR A 222 -7.78 -1.04 -23.82
C TYR A 222 -7.78 -1.09 -25.37
N GLU A 223 -6.65 -1.43 -25.97
CA GLU A 223 -6.54 -1.66 -27.41
C GLU A 223 -7.47 -2.82 -27.84
N LEU A 224 -7.41 -3.94 -27.14
CA LEU A 224 -8.24 -5.11 -27.38
C LEU A 224 -9.74 -4.78 -27.26
N LEU A 225 -10.12 -3.98 -26.27
CA LEU A 225 -11.49 -3.52 -26.07
C LEU A 225 -11.92 -2.42 -27.05
N ARG A 226 -11.00 -1.84 -27.82
CA ARG A 226 -11.23 -0.66 -28.68
C ARG A 226 -11.81 0.54 -27.92
N ILE A 227 -11.38 0.72 -26.66
CA ILE A 227 -11.81 1.83 -25.80
C ILE A 227 -10.61 2.73 -25.53
N ARG A 228 -10.74 4.04 -25.76
CA ARG A 228 -9.69 5.00 -25.42
C ARG A 228 -9.81 5.47 -23.96
N LYS A 229 -8.69 5.57 -23.28
CA LYS A 229 -8.65 6.02 -21.86
C LYS A 229 -9.26 7.42 -21.68
N GLU A 230 -9.20 8.26 -22.71
CA GLU A 230 -9.80 9.60 -22.74
C GLU A 230 -11.33 9.56 -22.69
N GLU A 231 -11.96 8.54 -23.33
CA GLU A 231 -13.42 8.39 -23.28
C GLU A 231 -13.88 8.08 -21.87
N ILE A 232 -13.10 7.27 -21.11
CA ILE A 232 -13.42 6.97 -19.71
C ILE A 232 -13.26 8.22 -18.83
N LYS A 233 -12.21 9.04 -19.07
CA LYS A 233 -11.99 10.27 -18.31
C LYS A 233 -13.07 11.31 -18.52
N LYS A 234 -13.60 11.42 -19.74
CA LYS A 234 -14.70 12.35 -20.07
C LYS A 234 -15.98 12.07 -19.29
N LEU A 235 -16.21 10.81 -18.87
CA LEU A 235 -17.38 10.44 -18.07
C LEU A 235 -17.36 11.02 -16.64
N GLU A 236 -16.21 11.52 -16.17
CA GLU A 236 -16.04 12.06 -14.80
C GLU A 236 -16.45 13.54 -14.65
N VAL A 237 -16.72 14.23 -15.74
CA VAL A 237 -16.79 15.71 -15.77
C VAL A 237 -18.18 16.26 -15.50
N GLU A 238 -19.25 15.48 -15.66
CA GLU A 238 -20.62 15.97 -15.51
C GLU A 238 -21.00 16.13 -14.03
N LYS A 239 -21.27 17.36 -13.62
CA LYS A 239 -21.69 17.72 -12.25
C LYS A 239 -23.21 17.75 -12.06
N ALA A 240 -23.96 17.90 -13.14
CA ALA A 240 -25.42 17.91 -13.15
C ALA A 240 -25.95 16.98 -14.24
N TYR A 241 -26.94 16.20 -13.92
CA TYR A 241 -27.53 15.23 -14.84
C TYR A 241 -29.01 15.02 -14.54
N GLN A 242 -29.71 14.48 -15.52
CA GLN A 242 -31.14 14.20 -15.45
C GLN A 242 -31.41 12.70 -15.66
N THR A 243 -32.41 12.19 -14.96
CA THR A 243 -32.96 10.86 -15.17
C THR A 243 -34.48 10.96 -15.34
N ASN A 244 -35.13 9.93 -15.87
CA ASN A 244 -36.55 9.91 -16.07
C ASN A 244 -37.24 8.83 -15.22
N LEU A 245 -38.55 9.02 -14.99
CA LEU A 245 -39.36 8.11 -14.16
C LEU A 245 -39.35 6.65 -14.65
N LYS A 246 -39.18 6.43 -15.94
CA LYS A 246 -39.08 5.07 -16.50
C LYS A 246 -37.81 4.37 -16.00
N GLN A 247 -36.68 5.05 -16.03
CA GLN A 247 -35.40 4.51 -15.51
C GLN A 247 -35.47 4.26 -13.99
N ILE A 248 -36.09 5.19 -13.25
CA ILE A 248 -36.27 5.04 -11.79
C ILE A 248 -37.14 3.81 -11.49
N ARG A 249 -38.25 3.64 -12.18
CA ARG A 249 -39.12 2.47 -12.02
C ARG A 249 -38.45 1.16 -12.38
N GLN A 250 -37.66 1.14 -13.45
CA GLN A 250 -36.93 -0.06 -13.87
C GLN A 250 -35.84 -0.48 -12.91
N ALA A 251 -35.06 0.48 -12.39
CA ALA A 251 -33.97 0.21 -11.47
C ALA A 251 -34.43 0.06 -10.02
N PHE A 252 -35.61 0.56 -9.69
CA PHE A 252 -36.15 0.64 -8.32
C PHE A 252 -35.18 1.34 -7.35
N ARG A 253 -34.48 2.36 -7.86
CA ARG A 253 -33.47 3.15 -7.13
C ARG A 253 -33.84 4.62 -7.16
N PHE A 254 -33.76 5.30 -5.99
CA PHE A 254 -34.12 6.71 -5.83
C PHE A 254 -32.93 7.60 -5.48
N ASP A 255 -31.74 7.02 -5.30
CA ASP A 255 -30.50 7.72 -5.03
C ASP A 255 -29.93 8.32 -6.32
N ALA A 256 -29.66 9.60 -6.31
CA ALA A 256 -29.16 10.35 -7.47
C ALA A 256 -27.83 9.77 -7.97
N GLU A 257 -26.91 9.38 -7.08
CA GLU A 257 -25.58 8.85 -7.44
C GLU A 257 -25.69 7.63 -8.39
N TYR A 258 -26.69 6.76 -8.21
CA TYR A 258 -26.90 5.60 -9.09
C TYR A 258 -27.03 5.97 -10.55
N TYR A 259 -27.63 7.15 -10.86
CA TYR A 259 -27.89 7.62 -12.22
C TYR A 259 -26.78 8.51 -12.77
N HIS A 260 -25.67 8.64 -12.05
CA HIS A 260 -24.58 9.46 -12.53
C HIS A 260 -24.07 8.98 -13.90
N PRO A 261 -23.87 9.89 -14.88
CA PRO A 261 -23.47 9.54 -16.26
C PRO A 261 -22.19 8.69 -16.36
N LYS A 262 -21.27 8.82 -15.38
CA LYS A 262 -20.06 8.01 -15.31
C LYS A 262 -20.35 6.50 -15.33
N TYR A 263 -21.43 6.05 -14.70
CA TYR A 263 -21.82 4.65 -14.63
C TYR A 263 -22.50 4.16 -15.90
N LEU A 264 -23.51 4.90 -16.37
CA LEU A 264 -24.20 4.58 -17.62
C LEU A 264 -23.27 4.68 -18.83
N GLY A 265 -22.34 5.64 -18.80
CA GLY A 265 -21.32 5.81 -19.82
C GLY A 265 -20.38 4.60 -19.94
N VAL A 266 -20.02 3.96 -18.82
CA VAL A 266 -19.21 2.73 -18.83
C VAL A 266 -19.94 1.59 -19.53
N ILE A 267 -21.22 1.38 -19.26
CA ILE A 267 -22.02 0.34 -19.94
C ILE A 267 -22.11 0.61 -21.45
N LYS A 268 -22.29 1.88 -21.85
CA LYS A 268 -22.29 2.27 -23.28
C LYS A 268 -20.90 2.02 -23.91
N LEU A 269 -19.81 2.29 -23.22
CA LEU A 269 -18.48 2.01 -23.74
C LEU A 269 -18.24 0.50 -23.90
N LEU A 270 -18.63 -0.30 -22.92
CA LEU A 270 -18.55 -1.75 -22.99
C LEU A 270 -19.37 -2.30 -24.17
N GLY A 271 -20.55 -1.74 -24.44
CA GLY A 271 -21.38 -2.11 -25.59
C GLY A 271 -20.76 -1.83 -26.97
N LYS A 272 -19.71 -0.99 -27.03
CA LYS A 272 -18.96 -0.73 -28.29
C LYS A 272 -17.80 -1.73 -28.49
N THR A 273 -17.49 -2.57 -27.52
CA THR A 273 -16.40 -3.55 -27.67
C THR A 273 -16.77 -4.63 -28.69
N PRO A 274 -15.79 -5.22 -29.38
CA PRO A 274 -16.06 -6.28 -30.35
C PRO A 274 -16.43 -7.63 -29.72
N PHE A 275 -16.61 -7.66 -28.39
CA PHE A 275 -16.86 -8.88 -27.63
C PHE A 275 -18.28 -8.90 -27.04
N GLU A 276 -18.83 -10.10 -26.96
CA GLU A 276 -20.10 -10.32 -26.26
C GLU A 276 -19.97 -9.97 -24.79
N LEU A 277 -20.89 -9.18 -24.26
CA LEU A 277 -20.97 -8.90 -22.84
C LEU A 277 -21.76 -9.99 -22.14
N LYS A 278 -21.19 -10.53 -21.07
CA LYS A 278 -21.85 -11.54 -20.23
C LYS A 278 -21.86 -11.13 -18.75
N PRO A 279 -22.89 -11.52 -18.01
CA PRO A 279 -22.85 -11.43 -16.54
C PRO A 279 -21.65 -12.18 -15.98
N LEU A 280 -21.02 -11.61 -14.96
CA LEU A 280 -19.84 -12.18 -14.29
C LEU A 280 -20.04 -13.64 -13.90
N GLU A 281 -21.20 -13.98 -13.33
CA GLU A 281 -21.53 -15.36 -12.89
C GLU A 281 -21.58 -16.38 -14.05
N LYS A 282 -21.73 -15.93 -15.31
CA LYS A 282 -21.70 -16.80 -16.51
C LYS A 282 -20.29 -17.06 -16.99
N VAL A 283 -19.30 -16.28 -16.56
CA VAL A 283 -17.89 -16.39 -16.96
C VAL A 283 -17.04 -16.96 -15.86
N CYS A 284 -17.30 -16.58 -14.61
CA CYS A 284 -16.53 -16.99 -13.42
C CYS A 284 -17.44 -17.63 -12.37
N GLU A 285 -16.87 -18.40 -11.51
CA GLU A 285 -17.55 -18.87 -10.30
C GLU A 285 -17.37 -17.87 -9.16
N ILE A 286 -18.44 -17.42 -8.55
CA ILE A 286 -18.42 -16.67 -7.30
C ILE A 286 -18.47 -17.69 -6.19
N SER A 287 -17.32 -17.97 -5.58
CA SER A 287 -17.20 -19.05 -4.58
C SER A 287 -17.90 -18.70 -3.27
N ASP A 288 -18.67 -19.65 -2.77
CA ASP A 288 -19.33 -19.62 -1.45
C ASP A 288 -18.65 -20.56 -0.46
N GLU A 289 -17.49 -21.09 -0.82
CA GLU A 289 -16.76 -22.04 0.01
C GLU A 289 -16.31 -21.35 1.32
N THR A 290 -16.96 -21.74 2.40
CA THR A 290 -16.66 -21.22 3.74
C THR A 290 -16.40 -22.35 4.72
N ILE A 291 -15.59 -22.08 5.72
CA ILE A 291 -15.40 -22.97 6.87
C ILE A 291 -15.60 -22.21 8.17
N ASP A 292 -15.92 -22.92 9.23
CA ASP A 292 -15.80 -22.42 10.59
C ASP A 292 -14.49 -22.92 11.21
N PRO A 293 -13.41 -22.10 11.24
CA PRO A 293 -12.13 -22.54 11.76
C PRO A 293 -12.16 -22.90 13.24
N THR A 294 -13.17 -22.39 14.00
CA THR A 294 -13.28 -22.64 15.44
C THR A 294 -13.83 -24.02 15.78
N LYS A 295 -14.33 -24.77 14.76
CA LYS A 295 -14.92 -26.10 14.92
C LYS A 295 -13.98 -27.19 14.39
N GLU A 296 -14.22 -28.44 14.84
CA GLU A 296 -13.56 -29.60 14.25
C GLU A 296 -13.95 -29.77 12.77
N PRO A 297 -13.02 -30.22 11.91
CA PRO A 297 -11.64 -30.65 12.18
C PRO A 297 -10.61 -29.52 12.09
N TYR A 298 -11.02 -28.24 12.09
CA TYR A 298 -10.19 -27.07 11.81
C TYR A 298 -9.61 -26.41 13.06
N LYS A 299 -10.16 -26.68 14.22
CA LYS A 299 -9.88 -26.00 15.49
C LYS A 299 -8.38 -25.93 15.83
N THR A 300 -7.65 -27.01 15.60
CA THR A 300 -6.21 -27.12 15.89
C THR A 300 -5.31 -26.79 14.70
N LYS A 301 -5.88 -26.54 13.51
CA LYS A 301 -5.11 -26.19 12.33
C LYS A 301 -4.63 -24.76 12.38
N LYS A 302 -3.43 -24.51 11.83
CA LYS A 302 -2.90 -23.17 11.64
C LYS A 302 -3.41 -22.59 10.32
N PHE A 303 -3.89 -21.37 10.37
CA PHE A 303 -4.36 -20.62 9.19
C PHE A 303 -3.59 -19.32 9.00
N ARG A 304 -3.55 -18.87 7.74
CA ARG A 304 -3.18 -17.53 7.33
C ARG A 304 -4.46 -16.81 6.92
N TYR A 305 -4.74 -15.68 7.53
CA TYR A 305 -5.94 -14.89 7.27
C TYR A 305 -5.60 -13.57 6.61
N ILE A 306 -6.34 -13.26 5.57
CA ILE A 306 -6.17 -12.07 4.75
C ILE A 306 -7.35 -11.12 5.00
N PRO A 307 -7.20 -10.11 5.89
CA PRO A 307 -8.12 -8.99 5.97
C PRO A 307 -7.89 -8.02 4.82
N ILE A 308 -8.91 -7.23 4.42
CA ILE A 308 -8.80 -6.22 3.33
C ILE A 308 -7.64 -5.24 3.58
N ALA A 309 -7.35 -4.92 4.84
CA ALA A 309 -6.25 -4.02 5.20
C ALA A 309 -4.86 -4.52 4.76
N LYS A 310 -4.70 -5.84 4.56
CA LYS A 310 -3.44 -6.46 4.14
C LYS A 310 -3.35 -6.69 2.62
N ILE A 311 -4.29 -6.12 1.87
CA ILE A 311 -4.25 -6.04 0.41
C ILE A 311 -3.88 -4.62 0.02
N SER A 312 -2.86 -4.48 -0.82
CA SER A 312 -2.41 -3.19 -1.33
C SER A 312 -3.26 -2.74 -2.51
N GLU A 313 -3.21 -1.43 -2.80
CA GLU A 313 -3.80 -0.88 -4.03
C GLU A 313 -3.08 -1.36 -5.31
N SER A 314 -1.92 -1.99 -5.20
CA SER A 314 -1.22 -2.65 -6.32
C SER A 314 -1.73 -4.06 -6.62
N GLY A 315 -2.60 -4.59 -5.76
CA GLY A 315 -3.19 -5.92 -5.91
C GLY A 315 -2.36 -7.04 -5.29
N GLU A 316 -1.39 -6.70 -4.43
CA GLU A 316 -0.60 -7.66 -3.69
C GLU A 316 -1.18 -7.91 -2.29
N ILE A 317 -1.13 -9.14 -1.86
CA ILE A 317 -1.32 -9.52 -0.46
C ILE A 317 0.07 -9.42 0.18
N PHE A 318 0.34 -8.35 0.91
CA PHE A 318 1.69 -8.06 1.43
C PHE A 318 1.93 -8.61 2.83
N GLU A 319 0.87 -8.98 3.55
CA GLU A 319 0.92 -9.53 4.89
C GLU A 319 -0.34 -10.36 5.18
N TRP A 320 -0.30 -11.19 6.20
CA TRP A 320 -1.44 -11.96 6.72
C TRP A 320 -1.33 -12.20 8.22
N GLU A 321 -2.45 -12.38 8.86
CA GLU A 321 -2.52 -12.79 10.26
C GLU A 321 -2.38 -14.30 10.37
N LYS A 322 -1.70 -14.79 11.41
CA LYS A 322 -1.53 -16.23 11.68
C LYS A 322 -2.23 -16.58 12.99
N PHE A 323 -3.03 -17.64 12.96
CA PHE A 323 -3.71 -18.13 14.15
C PHE A 323 -3.99 -19.63 14.07
N TYR A 324 -4.27 -20.23 15.22
CA TYR A 324 -4.92 -21.54 15.28
C TYR A 324 -6.44 -21.38 15.10
N GLY A 325 -7.11 -22.37 14.52
CA GLY A 325 -8.54 -22.26 14.22
C GLY A 325 -9.40 -21.75 15.38
N TRP A 326 -9.14 -22.19 16.60
CA TRP A 326 -9.85 -21.73 17.80
C TRP A 326 -9.68 -20.23 18.13
N GLN A 327 -8.65 -19.58 17.58
CA GLN A 327 -8.37 -18.14 17.74
C GLN A 327 -8.95 -17.30 16.60
N ALA A 328 -9.62 -17.94 15.62
CA ALA A 328 -9.99 -17.27 14.37
C ALA A 328 -10.94 -16.08 14.60
N PRO A 329 -10.64 -14.92 14.00
CA PRO A 329 -11.58 -13.81 13.94
C PRO A 329 -12.92 -14.25 13.30
N SER A 330 -14.04 -13.67 13.74
CA SER A 330 -15.39 -14.04 13.25
C SER A 330 -15.55 -13.92 11.74
N ARG A 331 -14.80 -13.02 11.10
CA ARG A 331 -14.81 -12.78 9.63
C ARG A 331 -13.87 -13.68 8.84
N ALA A 332 -13.01 -14.48 9.45
CA ALA A 332 -12.04 -15.36 8.79
C ALA A 332 -12.72 -16.65 8.34
N ARG A 333 -13.52 -16.63 7.27
CA ARG A 333 -14.38 -17.75 6.87
C ARG A 333 -14.23 -18.18 5.41
N MET A 334 -13.92 -17.24 4.49
CA MET A 334 -13.88 -17.53 3.05
C MET A 334 -12.63 -18.31 2.70
N VAL A 335 -12.80 -19.50 2.12
CA VAL A 335 -11.65 -20.31 1.63
C VAL A 335 -11.17 -19.75 0.30
N ILE A 336 -9.88 -19.48 0.21
CA ILE A 336 -9.21 -19.02 -1.02
C ILE A 336 -8.27 -20.11 -1.55
N LYS A 337 -8.16 -20.17 -2.87
CA LYS A 337 -7.26 -21.08 -3.59
C LYS A 337 -6.31 -20.30 -4.48
N ARG A 338 -5.17 -20.90 -4.81
CA ARG A 338 -4.24 -20.33 -5.80
C ARG A 338 -4.99 -19.92 -7.08
N GLY A 339 -4.78 -18.70 -7.53
CA GLY A 339 -5.39 -18.17 -8.74
C GLY A 339 -6.79 -17.59 -8.54
N ASP A 340 -7.40 -17.73 -7.36
CA ASP A 340 -8.62 -17.00 -7.04
C ASP A 340 -8.35 -15.49 -7.01
N ILE A 341 -9.37 -14.69 -7.32
CA ILE A 341 -9.29 -13.23 -7.24
C ILE A 341 -10.19 -12.77 -6.09
N ILE A 342 -9.58 -12.03 -5.14
CA ILE A 342 -10.28 -11.43 -4.02
C ILE A 342 -10.77 -10.05 -4.43
N ILE A 343 -12.08 -9.80 -4.40
CA ILE A 343 -12.70 -8.50 -4.69
C ILE A 343 -13.45 -8.03 -3.45
N PRO A 344 -13.02 -6.90 -2.83
CA PRO A 344 -13.74 -6.34 -1.69
C PRO A 344 -15.16 -5.92 -2.06
N SER A 345 -16.11 -6.12 -1.15
CA SER A 345 -17.51 -5.73 -1.35
C SER A 345 -17.82 -4.29 -0.90
N LEU A 346 -16.95 -3.67 -0.10
CA LEU A 346 -17.19 -2.37 0.54
C LEU A 346 -16.73 -1.19 -0.33
N THR A 347 -17.54 -0.14 -0.36
CA THR A 347 -17.18 1.14 -0.99
C THR A 347 -15.86 1.68 -0.42
N GLY A 348 -15.04 2.29 -1.27
CA GLY A 348 -13.73 2.83 -0.87
C GLY A 348 -12.62 1.78 -0.79
N THR A 349 -12.92 0.49 -1.03
CA THR A 349 -11.91 -0.57 -1.01
C THR A 349 -11.74 -1.28 -2.37
N PHE A 350 -12.46 -0.87 -3.42
CA PHE A 350 -12.41 -1.50 -4.74
C PHE A 350 -11.04 -1.42 -5.44
N ASP A 351 -10.12 -0.63 -4.94
CA ASP A 351 -8.73 -0.63 -5.42
C ASP A 351 -7.90 -1.81 -4.87
N LYS A 352 -8.40 -2.49 -3.83
CA LYS A 352 -7.74 -3.59 -3.16
C LYS A 352 -8.12 -4.97 -3.71
N ILE A 353 -8.28 -5.08 -5.02
CA ILE A 353 -8.48 -6.36 -5.69
C ILE A 353 -7.14 -7.10 -5.76
N ALA A 354 -7.09 -8.36 -5.34
CA ALA A 354 -5.87 -9.15 -5.28
C ALA A 354 -5.99 -10.50 -5.97
N LEU A 355 -4.89 -10.94 -6.60
CA LEU A 355 -4.72 -12.30 -7.09
C LEU A 355 -4.07 -13.16 -6.00
N VAL A 356 -4.64 -14.31 -5.69
CA VAL A 356 -4.18 -15.22 -4.64
C VAL A 356 -2.93 -15.98 -5.10
N PRO A 357 -1.77 -15.77 -4.45
CA PRO A 357 -0.54 -16.48 -4.79
C PRO A 357 -0.55 -17.92 -4.25
N GLY A 358 0.36 -18.76 -4.76
CA GLY A 358 0.41 -20.18 -4.41
C GLY A 358 0.63 -20.49 -2.92
N GLU A 359 1.39 -19.65 -2.22
CA GLU A 359 1.66 -19.80 -0.79
C GLU A 359 0.43 -19.56 0.11
N LEU A 360 -0.64 -19.01 -0.44
CA LEU A 360 -1.91 -18.79 0.25
C LEU A 360 -3.02 -19.76 -0.18
N ASP A 361 -2.65 -20.82 -0.89
CA ASP A 361 -3.61 -21.88 -1.26
C ASP A 361 -4.27 -22.48 -0.02
N LYS A 362 -5.60 -22.65 -0.06
CA LYS A 362 -6.43 -23.19 1.04
C LYS A 362 -6.33 -22.41 2.36
N GLN A 363 -6.06 -21.11 2.25
CA GLN A 363 -6.06 -20.19 3.39
C GLN A 363 -7.39 -19.43 3.46
N LEU A 364 -7.51 -18.44 4.36
CA LEU A 364 -8.76 -17.76 4.65
C LEU A 364 -8.71 -16.28 4.31
N ALA A 365 -9.76 -15.79 3.67
CA ALA A 365 -10.04 -14.36 3.49
C ALA A 365 -11.25 -13.94 4.35
N THR A 366 -11.43 -12.62 4.46
CA THR A 366 -12.56 -12.01 5.17
C THR A 366 -13.87 -12.20 4.41
N THR A 367 -14.98 -12.36 5.15
CA THR A 367 -16.35 -12.38 4.60
C THR A 367 -16.78 -11.06 3.93
N GLY A 368 -15.99 -9.97 4.08
CA GLY A 368 -16.19 -8.70 3.38
C GLY A 368 -15.70 -8.68 1.93
N CYS A 369 -15.43 -9.85 1.33
CA CYS A 369 -14.95 -9.98 -0.04
C CYS A 369 -15.75 -11.02 -0.80
N PHE A 370 -15.81 -10.86 -2.13
CA PHE A 370 -16.15 -11.90 -3.08
C PHE A 370 -14.88 -12.64 -3.49
N ILE A 371 -14.98 -13.97 -3.58
CA ILE A 371 -13.90 -14.82 -4.08
C ILE A 371 -14.29 -15.31 -5.47
N ILE A 372 -13.54 -14.86 -6.48
CA ILE A 372 -13.78 -15.25 -7.86
C ILE A 372 -12.85 -16.38 -8.24
N ARG A 373 -13.44 -17.53 -8.55
CA ARG A 373 -12.72 -18.70 -9.02
C ARG A 373 -12.78 -18.77 -10.52
N VAL A 374 -11.60 -18.71 -11.14
CA VAL A 374 -11.45 -18.69 -12.59
C VAL A 374 -11.45 -20.11 -13.12
N LYS A 375 -12.31 -20.41 -14.13
CA LYS A 375 -12.44 -21.75 -14.72
C LYS A 375 -11.57 -21.93 -15.97
N ASP A 376 -11.89 -21.14 -17.00
CA ASP A 376 -11.32 -21.32 -18.34
C ASP A 376 -10.36 -20.21 -18.77
N ASP A 377 -10.47 -19.04 -18.15
CA ASP A 377 -9.68 -17.85 -18.48
C ASP A 377 -8.34 -17.81 -17.75
N TYR A 378 -7.49 -16.83 -18.07
CA TYR A 378 -6.29 -16.54 -17.31
C TYR A 378 -6.63 -15.67 -16.09
N PRO A 379 -6.32 -16.10 -14.85
CA PRO A 379 -6.58 -15.31 -13.63
C PRO A 379 -5.96 -13.92 -13.68
N GLU A 380 -4.74 -13.81 -14.23
CA GLU A 380 -4.02 -12.55 -14.34
C GLU A 380 -4.72 -11.56 -15.28
N PHE A 381 -5.33 -12.07 -16.36
CA PHE A 381 -6.12 -11.26 -17.28
C PHE A 381 -7.38 -10.72 -16.59
N LEU A 382 -8.13 -11.59 -15.92
CA LEU A 382 -9.35 -11.19 -15.19
C LEU A 382 -9.01 -10.24 -14.02
N PHE A 383 -7.91 -10.47 -13.32
CA PHE A 383 -7.40 -9.54 -12.31
C PHE A 383 -7.24 -8.12 -12.88
N LEU A 384 -6.60 -7.97 -14.05
CA LEU A 384 -6.44 -6.67 -14.69
C LEU A 384 -7.78 -6.07 -15.11
N LEU A 385 -8.68 -6.87 -15.69
CA LEU A 385 -10.02 -6.42 -16.10
C LEU A 385 -10.83 -5.91 -14.90
N PHE A 386 -10.84 -6.63 -13.78
CA PHE A 386 -11.55 -6.22 -12.56
C PHE A 386 -10.96 -4.96 -11.92
N ARG A 387 -9.68 -4.72 -12.09
CA ARG A 387 -9.03 -3.48 -11.64
C ARG A 387 -9.26 -2.30 -12.57
N SER A 388 -9.77 -2.53 -13.77
CA SER A 388 -10.07 -1.45 -14.71
C SER A 388 -11.20 -0.54 -14.19
N PRO A 389 -11.21 0.76 -14.56
CA PRO A 389 -12.34 1.64 -14.29
C PRO A 389 -13.67 1.12 -14.84
N LEU A 390 -13.62 0.29 -15.89
CA LEU A 390 -14.83 -0.30 -16.50
C LEU A 390 -15.57 -1.23 -15.54
N PHE A 391 -14.86 -2.02 -14.76
CA PHE A 391 -15.46 -2.91 -13.77
C PHE A 391 -15.73 -2.19 -12.44
N LYS A 392 -14.77 -1.39 -11.97
CA LYS A 392 -14.91 -0.65 -10.70
C LYS A 392 -16.12 0.25 -10.66
N ARG A 393 -16.40 0.99 -11.73
CA ARG A 393 -17.55 1.89 -11.78
C ARG A 393 -18.89 1.15 -11.80
N GLN A 394 -18.96 0.00 -12.45
CA GLN A 394 -20.13 -0.86 -12.31
C GLN A 394 -20.32 -1.31 -10.87
N SER A 395 -19.23 -1.70 -10.20
CA SER A 395 -19.24 -2.10 -8.78
C SER A 395 -19.71 -0.94 -7.89
N GLU A 396 -19.19 0.26 -8.08
CA GLU A 396 -19.59 1.47 -7.36
C GLU A 396 -21.07 1.78 -7.53
N GLN A 397 -21.59 1.70 -8.76
CA GLN A 397 -23.01 1.94 -9.06
C GLN A 397 -23.94 1.00 -8.28
N GLN A 398 -23.52 -0.23 -8.07
CA GLN A 398 -24.35 -1.26 -7.43
C GLN A 398 -24.25 -1.24 -5.88
N THR A 399 -23.49 -0.34 -5.31
CA THR A 399 -23.40 -0.23 -3.84
C THR A 399 -24.70 0.27 -3.23
N THR A 400 -25.04 -0.25 -2.05
CA THR A 400 -26.21 0.15 -1.27
C THR A 400 -25.80 0.34 0.20
N GLY A 401 -26.49 1.21 0.91
CA GLY A 401 -26.23 1.51 2.33
C GLY A 401 -25.84 2.97 2.55
N ALA A 402 -26.22 3.50 3.71
CA ALA A 402 -26.00 4.92 4.04
C ALA A 402 -24.64 5.20 4.68
N ILE A 403 -24.15 4.33 5.56
CA ILE A 403 -22.92 4.55 6.34
C ILE A 403 -21.77 3.68 5.84
N MET A 404 -22.02 2.40 5.58
CA MET A 404 -21.06 1.47 4.97
C MET A 404 -21.71 0.82 3.76
N SER A 405 -21.56 1.44 2.61
CA SER A 405 -22.13 0.93 1.37
C SER A 405 -21.35 -0.29 0.89
N ALA A 406 -22.08 -1.34 0.52
CA ALA A 406 -21.52 -2.57 -0.01
C ALA A 406 -22.29 -3.01 -1.24
N ILE A 407 -21.66 -3.82 -2.10
CA ILE A 407 -22.34 -4.46 -3.20
C ILE A 407 -23.10 -5.68 -2.65
N PRO A 408 -24.44 -5.77 -2.85
CA PRO A 408 -25.16 -6.98 -2.51
C PRO A 408 -24.72 -8.15 -3.41
N LYS A 409 -24.59 -9.35 -2.82
CA LYS A 409 -24.18 -10.53 -3.60
C LYS A 409 -25.14 -10.83 -4.77
N SER A 410 -26.42 -10.59 -4.58
CA SER A 410 -27.46 -10.81 -5.60
C SER A 410 -27.27 -9.99 -6.88
N VAL A 411 -26.59 -8.85 -6.81
CA VAL A 411 -26.33 -8.00 -7.99
C VAL A 411 -24.89 -8.09 -8.49
N PHE A 412 -23.95 -8.54 -7.66
CA PHE A 412 -22.55 -8.64 -8.03
C PHE A 412 -22.32 -9.57 -9.22
N GLY A 413 -23.02 -10.71 -9.28
CA GLY A 413 -22.95 -11.67 -10.37
C GLY A 413 -23.47 -11.13 -11.72
N ASN A 414 -24.29 -10.07 -11.69
CA ASN A 414 -24.87 -9.44 -12.87
C ASN A 414 -23.99 -8.38 -13.51
N LEU A 415 -22.83 -8.03 -12.91
CA LEU A 415 -21.89 -7.09 -13.49
C LEU A 415 -21.42 -7.60 -14.86
N LEU A 416 -21.43 -6.71 -15.86
CA LEU A 416 -21.13 -7.08 -17.23
C LEU A 416 -19.63 -7.08 -17.49
N ILE A 417 -19.11 -8.16 -18.05
CA ILE A 417 -17.75 -8.27 -18.51
C ILE A 417 -17.68 -8.76 -19.96
N PRO A 418 -16.73 -8.28 -20.77
CA PRO A 418 -16.55 -8.76 -22.14
C PRO A 418 -15.96 -10.18 -22.12
N LYS A 419 -16.59 -11.12 -22.83
CA LYS A 419 -16.05 -12.46 -23.01
C LYS A 419 -14.97 -12.45 -24.09
N ILE A 420 -13.73 -12.31 -23.69
CA ILE A 420 -12.59 -12.25 -24.58
C ILE A 420 -12.04 -13.65 -24.82
N PRO A 421 -11.75 -14.07 -26.07
CA PRO A 421 -11.16 -15.35 -26.37
C PRO A 421 -9.82 -15.58 -25.65
N LYS A 422 -9.55 -16.79 -25.18
CA LYS A 422 -8.41 -17.13 -24.34
C LYS A 422 -7.06 -16.86 -25.01
N ASP A 423 -6.96 -17.06 -26.32
CA ASP A 423 -5.77 -16.75 -27.11
C ASP A 423 -5.38 -15.27 -27.01
N LYS A 424 -6.37 -14.36 -26.99
CA LYS A 424 -6.16 -12.91 -26.87
C LYS A 424 -5.84 -12.46 -25.44
N GLN A 425 -6.14 -13.27 -24.45
CA GLN A 425 -5.81 -12.96 -23.05
C GLN A 425 -4.34 -13.25 -22.70
N LYS A 426 -3.67 -14.14 -23.46
CA LYS A 426 -2.38 -14.74 -23.16
C LYS A 426 -1.27 -13.70 -22.91
N ASP A 427 -1.16 -12.72 -23.81
CA ASP A 427 -0.07 -11.73 -23.73
C ASP A 427 -0.28 -10.77 -22.55
N ILE A 428 -1.54 -10.38 -22.29
CA ILE A 428 -1.91 -9.59 -21.11
C ILE A 428 -1.60 -10.36 -19.83
N ALA A 429 -1.99 -11.63 -19.76
CA ALA A 429 -1.73 -12.49 -18.62
C ALA A 429 -0.22 -12.66 -18.34
N LYS A 430 0.59 -12.78 -19.40
CA LYS A 430 2.05 -12.83 -19.30
C LYS A 430 2.61 -11.56 -18.66
N LEU A 431 2.21 -10.38 -19.13
CA LEU A 431 2.68 -9.09 -18.58
C LEU A 431 2.27 -8.91 -17.13
N VAL A 432 1.05 -9.30 -16.74
CA VAL A 432 0.60 -9.24 -15.35
C VAL A 432 1.36 -10.22 -14.46
N ARG A 433 1.73 -11.38 -14.97
CA ARG A 433 2.60 -12.33 -14.25
C ARG A 433 3.98 -11.75 -14.01
N GLU A 434 4.61 -11.22 -15.07
CA GLU A 434 5.90 -10.52 -15.00
C GLU A 434 5.86 -9.35 -14.00
N TYR A 435 4.74 -8.60 -13.94
CA TYR A 435 4.51 -7.56 -12.95
C TYR A 435 4.59 -8.09 -11.51
N PHE A 436 3.90 -9.18 -11.20
CA PHE A 436 3.91 -9.75 -9.85
C PHE A 436 5.27 -10.36 -9.49
N ASP A 437 5.92 -11.03 -10.44
CA ASP A 437 7.24 -11.64 -10.23
C ASP A 437 8.29 -10.56 -9.92
N LEU A 438 8.34 -9.49 -10.71
CA LEU A 438 9.25 -8.37 -10.49
C LEU A 438 9.00 -7.65 -9.15
N ARG A 439 7.74 -7.49 -8.74
CA ARG A 439 7.41 -6.92 -7.43
C ARG A 439 7.82 -7.83 -6.28
N LYS A 440 7.66 -9.13 -6.44
CA LYS A 440 8.12 -10.13 -5.49
C LYS A 440 9.64 -10.08 -5.34
N GLU A 441 10.38 -10.08 -6.44
CA GLU A 441 11.85 -9.96 -6.45
C GLU A 441 12.30 -8.64 -5.77
N ALA A 442 11.64 -7.51 -6.05
CA ALA A 442 11.96 -6.24 -5.39
C ALA A 442 11.77 -6.32 -3.88
N ARG A 443 10.68 -6.96 -3.39
CA ARG A 443 10.47 -7.16 -1.95
C ARG A 443 11.51 -8.09 -1.32
N GLU A 444 11.89 -9.13 -2.01
CA GLU A 444 12.92 -10.06 -1.53
C GLU A 444 14.29 -9.38 -1.41
N LEU A 445 14.65 -8.51 -2.35
CA LEU A 445 15.86 -7.69 -2.27
C LEU A 445 15.82 -6.74 -1.07
N ILE A 446 14.71 -6.05 -0.81
CA ILE A 446 14.59 -5.17 0.37
C ILE A 446 14.67 -5.98 1.66
N LYS A 447 14.00 -7.13 1.74
CA LYS A 447 14.10 -8.02 2.91
C LYS A 447 15.53 -8.48 3.14
N ARG A 448 16.23 -8.85 2.08
CA ARG A 448 17.64 -9.23 2.12
C ARG A 448 18.49 -8.07 2.65
N ALA A 449 18.33 -6.87 2.12
CA ALA A 449 19.07 -5.70 2.61
C ALA A 449 18.83 -5.43 4.10
N ILE A 450 17.59 -5.56 4.58
CA ILE A 450 17.25 -5.42 6.01
C ILE A 450 17.95 -6.49 6.83
N MET A 451 17.91 -7.75 6.41
CA MET A 451 18.55 -8.86 7.13
C MET A 451 20.05 -8.68 7.18
N GLU A 452 20.72 -8.34 6.08
CA GLU A 452 22.16 -8.12 6.06
C GLU A 452 22.58 -6.96 6.98
N VAL A 453 21.81 -5.86 7.04
CA VAL A 453 22.10 -4.77 8.00
C VAL A 453 21.88 -5.21 9.44
N GLU A 454 20.86 -6.03 9.73
CA GLU A 454 20.64 -6.56 11.07
C GLU A 454 21.77 -7.50 11.50
N GLU A 455 22.21 -8.40 10.61
CA GLU A 455 23.32 -9.33 10.85
C GLU A 455 24.64 -8.58 11.07
N GLU A 456 24.93 -7.53 10.29
CA GLU A 456 26.12 -6.73 10.44
C GLU A 456 26.16 -6.03 11.82
N ILE A 457 25.03 -5.47 12.27
CA ILE A 457 24.90 -4.86 13.61
C ILE A 457 25.12 -5.92 14.70
N GLU A 458 24.57 -7.12 14.55
CA GLU A 458 24.71 -8.19 15.54
C GLU A 458 26.16 -8.69 15.62
N ASN A 459 26.81 -8.88 14.47
CA ASN A 459 28.21 -9.29 14.40
C ASN A 459 29.12 -8.24 15.06
N ALA A 460 28.95 -6.96 14.73
CA ALA A 460 29.70 -5.87 15.33
C ALA A 460 29.48 -5.81 16.85
N SER A 461 28.29 -6.05 17.37
CA SER A 461 27.98 -6.07 18.80
C SER A 461 28.60 -7.25 19.54
N ASN A 462 28.85 -8.37 18.87
CA ASN A 462 29.43 -9.57 19.45
C ASN A 462 30.97 -9.54 19.45
N THR A 463 31.57 -8.92 18.46
CA THR A 463 33.04 -8.85 18.31
C THR A 463 33.66 -7.63 19.01
N GLY A 464 32.87 -6.62 19.32
CA GLY A 464 33.35 -5.33 19.83
C GLY A 464 34.23 -4.56 18.83
N THR A 465 34.23 -4.98 17.57
CA THR A 465 35.01 -4.38 16.46
C THR A 465 34.03 -3.88 15.39
N VAL A 466 34.21 -2.64 14.97
CA VAL A 466 33.63 -2.03 13.75
C VAL A 466 34.76 -1.74 12.79
#